data_51e635405a6d978944935df24e7334e1
#
_entry.id   51e635405a6d978944935df24e7334e1
#
_cell.length_a   1.000
_cell.length_b   1.000
_cell.length_c   1.000
_cell.angle_alpha   90.00
_cell.angle_beta   90.00
_cell.angle_gamma   90.00
#
_symmetry.space_group_name_H-M   'P 1'
#
loop_
_entity.id
_entity.type
_entity.pdbx_description
1 polymer ?
#
loop_
_entity_poly.entity_id
_entity_poly.type
_entity_poly.pdbx_seq_one_letter_code
_entity_poly.pdbx_strand_id
1 'polypeptide(L)'
;QIGQSIDGRIALKNGNSHYINNPKSIIYLHCLRSISDAIIVGSNTIKKDNPLLTTRKIKGANPKRIIIDGSLSLNNKYKIFNDGNENIIFTKSNKKIILNNSTIIRLKEKNFTRNLISQLKKLKYRNILVEGGSKTISELINNKYIDILQFMIAPILIGSGINSLNLKEISNLEKAIRPKYNFNVLENEIIVN
;
A
#
# COMPACT_ATOMS: atom_id res chain seq x y z
N GLN A 1 3.21 -2.80 4.46
CA GLN A 1 2.95 -4.23 4.43
C GLN A 1 2.88 -4.73 2.99
N ILE A 2 3.42 -5.92 2.73
CA ILE A 2 3.45 -6.58 1.41
C ILE A 2 3.08 -8.06 1.59
N GLY A 3 2.05 -8.53 0.88
CA GLY A 3 1.79 -9.96 0.69
C GLY A 3 2.49 -10.43 -0.58
N GLN A 4 3.27 -11.50 -0.50
CA GLN A 4 4.06 -11.99 -1.65
C GLN A 4 4.27 -13.51 -1.63
N SER A 5 4.67 -14.05 -2.77
CA SER A 5 5.20 -15.41 -2.90
C SER A 5 6.63 -15.51 -2.32
N ILE A 6 7.15 -16.74 -2.15
CA ILE A 6 8.55 -16.99 -1.73
C ILE A 6 9.54 -16.31 -2.68
N ASP A 7 9.26 -16.33 -3.98
CA ASP A 7 10.11 -15.71 -5.02
C ASP A 7 9.84 -14.21 -5.23
N GLY A 8 9.17 -13.55 -4.26
CA GLY A 8 9.02 -12.10 -4.20
C GLY A 8 8.03 -11.51 -5.22
N ARG A 9 6.96 -12.22 -5.56
CA ARG A 9 5.92 -11.74 -6.49
C ARG A 9 4.64 -11.39 -5.75
N ILE A 10 4.00 -10.28 -6.15
CA ILE A 10 2.72 -9.83 -5.59
C ILE A 10 1.53 -10.12 -6.52
N ALA A 11 1.78 -10.53 -7.74
CA ALA A 11 0.77 -10.87 -8.73
C ALA A 11 1.39 -11.58 -9.93
N LEU A 12 0.58 -12.24 -10.74
CA LEU A 12 0.94 -12.68 -12.08
C LEU A 12 1.20 -11.47 -13.01
N LYS A 13 1.80 -11.68 -14.18
CA LYS A 13 2.02 -10.61 -15.19
C LYS A 13 0.73 -9.91 -15.62
N ASN A 14 -0.39 -10.62 -15.69
CA ASN A 14 -1.71 -10.08 -15.99
C ASN A 14 -2.33 -9.28 -14.83
N GLY A 15 -1.67 -9.24 -13.65
CA GLY A 15 -2.10 -8.53 -12.46
C GLY A 15 -3.00 -9.33 -11.52
N ASN A 16 -3.32 -10.59 -11.81
CA ASN A 16 -4.06 -11.42 -10.88
C ASN A 16 -3.21 -11.70 -9.62
N SER A 17 -3.76 -11.34 -8.44
CA SER A 17 -3.14 -11.47 -7.13
C SER A 17 -4.00 -12.28 -6.15
N HIS A 18 -5.15 -12.80 -6.60
CA HIS A 18 -6.05 -13.56 -5.75
C HIS A 18 -5.39 -14.85 -5.25
N TYR A 19 -5.64 -15.19 -3.97
CA TYR A 19 -5.17 -16.42 -3.33
C TYR A 19 -3.64 -16.54 -3.12
N ILE A 20 -2.90 -15.44 -3.18
CA ILE A 20 -1.48 -15.48 -2.80
C ILE A 20 -1.38 -15.78 -1.30
N ASN A 21 -2.03 -14.98 -0.46
CA ASN A 21 -2.02 -15.15 0.99
C ASN A 21 -3.27 -15.88 1.51
N ASN A 22 -3.12 -16.60 2.59
CA ASN A 22 -4.17 -17.39 3.22
C ASN A 22 -5.22 -16.52 3.96
N PRO A 23 -6.39 -17.08 4.33
CA PRO A 23 -7.44 -16.32 5.04
C PRO A 23 -7.01 -15.71 6.36
N LYS A 24 -6.10 -16.35 7.13
CA LYS A 24 -5.62 -15.80 8.41
C LYS A 24 -4.72 -14.60 8.21
N SER A 25 -3.87 -14.60 7.18
CA SER A 25 -3.09 -13.43 6.78
C SER A 25 -3.98 -12.27 6.36
N ILE A 26 -5.10 -12.55 5.69
CA ILE A 26 -6.09 -11.51 5.38
C ILE A 26 -6.74 -10.95 6.66
N ILE A 27 -7.07 -11.79 7.64
CA ILE A 27 -7.59 -11.33 8.94
C ILE A 27 -6.54 -10.47 9.65
N TYR A 28 -5.29 -10.93 9.68
CA TYR A 28 -4.18 -10.17 10.26
C TYR A 28 -4.00 -8.78 9.58
N LEU A 29 -4.13 -8.71 8.26
CA LEU A 29 -4.13 -7.43 7.54
C LEU A 29 -5.27 -6.52 8.02
N HIS A 30 -6.46 -7.07 8.30
CA HIS A 30 -7.56 -6.29 8.87
C HIS A 30 -7.27 -5.84 10.30
N CYS A 31 -6.51 -6.60 11.10
CA CYS A 31 -6.02 -6.14 12.41
C CYS A 31 -5.07 -4.95 12.25
N LEU A 32 -4.14 -5.00 11.30
CA LEU A 32 -3.25 -3.86 11.02
C LEU A 32 -4.04 -2.61 10.63
N ARG A 33 -5.09 -2.75 9.81
CA ARG A 33 -5.97 -1.63 9.45
C ARG A 33 -6.66 -1.02 10.66
N SER A 34 -7.13 -1.86 11.60
CA SER A 34 -7.90 -1.40 12.76
C SER A 34 -7.08 -0.59 13.76
N ILE A 35 -5.77 -0.78 13.80
CA ILE A 35 -4.84 -0.05 14.67
C ILE A 35 -4.13 1.11 13.97
N SER A 36 -4.45 1.34 12.70
CA SER A 36 -3.84 2.42 11.90
C SER A 36 -4.75 3.64 11.83
N ASP A 37 -4.18 4.83 11.97
CA ASP A 37 -4.91 6.09 11.77
C ASP A 37 -5.32 6.28 10.31
N ALA A 38 -4.43 5.86 9.40
CA ALA A 38 -4.64 6.00 7.97
C ALA A 38 -4.02 4.84 7.19
N ILE A 39 -4.57 4.60 5.99
CA ILE A 39 -4.07 3.63 5.03
C ILE A 39 -3.73 4.31 3.70
N ILE A 40 -2.53 4.06 3.19
CA ILE A 40 -2.08 4.59 1.90
C ILE A 40 -2.14 3.51 0.83
N VAL A 41 -2.68 3.85 -0.34
CA VAL A 41 -2.71 2.99 -1.52
C VAL A 41 -2.44 3.79 -2.79
N GLY A 42 -1.82 3.16 -3.78
CA GLY A 42 -1.66 3.74 -5.12
C GLY A 42 -2.88 3.50 -6.01
N SER A 43 -3.13 4.38 -6.97
CA SER A 43 -4.25 4.26 -7.92
C SER A 43 -4.25 2.97 -8.73
N ASN A 44 -3.08 2.40 -9.02
CA ASN A 44 -2.99 1.13 -9.74
C ASN A 44 -3.59 -0.04 -8.95
N THR A 45 -3.41 -0.07 -7.63
CA THR A 45 -4.03 -1.08 -6.75
C THR A 45 -5.56 -0.93 -6.76
N ILE A 46 -6.07 0.32 -6.72
CA ILE A 46 -7.51 0.56 -6.82
C ILE A 46 -8.07 0.08 -8.17
N LYS A 47 -7.35 0.35 -9.26
CA LYS A 47 -7.76 -0.08 -10.61
C LYS A 47 -7.81 -1.59 -10.77
N LYS A 48 -6.87 -2.31 -10.17
CA LYS A 48 -6.74 -3.76 -10.30
C LYS A 48 -7.66 -4.52 -9.34
N ASP A 49 -7.62 -4.15 -8.06
CA ASP A 49 -8.19 -4.96 -6.99
C ASP A 49 -9.57 -4.42 -6.53
N ASN A 50 -9.91 -3.18 -6.93
CA ASN A 50 -11.14 -2.49 -6.53
C ASN A 50 -11.46 -2.64 -5.02
N PRO A 51 -10.49 -2.37 -4.12
CA PRO A 51 -10.57 -2.68 -2.70
C PRO A 51 -11.44 -1.66 -1.96
N LEU A 52 -12.04 -2.09 -0.83
CA LEU A 52 -12.71 -1.19 0.11
C LEU A 52 -11.76 -0.59 1.16
N LEU A 53 -10.65 -1.26 1.48
CA LEU A 53 -9.67 -0.85 2.50
C LEU A 53 -10.29 -0.64 3.90
N THR A 54 -11.26 -1.48 4.25
CA THR A 54 -11.99 -1.45 5.52
C THR A 54 -11.58 -2.58 6.44
N THR A 55 -12.01 -2.52 7.72
CA THR A 55 -11.77 -3.53 8.75
C THR A 55 -12.88 -4.60 8.83
N ARG A 56 -13.62 -4.85 7.75
CA ARG A 56 -14.82 -5.70 7.68
C ARG A 56 -14.67 -7.15 8.15
N LYS A 57 -13.45 -7.67 8.32
CA LYS A 57 -13.19 -9.04 8.82
C LYS A 57 -13.06 -9.14 10.33
N ILE A 58 -12.96 -8.00 11.02
CA ILE A 58 -12.84 -7.91 12.48
C ILE A 58 -13.65 -6.73 13.01
N LYS A 59 -13.86 -6.67 14.33
CA LYS A 59 -14.38 -5.45 14.97
C LYS A 59 -13.25 -4.42 15.08
N GLY A 60 -13.48 -3.19 14.65
CA GLY A 60 -12.50 -2.11 14.73
C GLY A 60 -12.89 -0.93 13.87
N ALA A 61 -12.25 0.22 14.10
CA ALA A 61 -12.46 1.42 13.30
C ALA A 61 -11.82 1.27 11.91
N ASN A 62 -12.42 1.89 10.89
CA ASN A 62 -11.81 1.99 9.58
C ASN A 62 -10.73 3.08 9.60
N PRO A 63 -9.53 2.84 9.06
CA PRO A 63 -8.53 3.89 8.89
C PRO A 63 -9.00 4.93 7.86
N LYS A 64 -8.51 6.17 7.96
CA LYS A 64 -8.69 7.17 6.90
C LYS A 64 -7.98 6.71 5.64
N ARG A 65 -8.66 6.78 4.49
CA ARG A 65 -8.13 6.28 3.22
C ARG A 65 -7.41 7.37 2.46
N ILE A 66 -6.16 7.11 2.14
CA ILE A 66 -5.25 8.01 1.43
C ILE A 66 -4.88 7.36 0.11
N ILE A 67 -5.20 8.03 -0.98
CA ILE A 67 -5.00 7.52 -2.33
C ILE A 67 -3.96 8.37 -3.03
N ILE A 68 -2.91 7.73 -3.56
CA ILE A 68 -1.93 8.39 -4.43
C ILE A 68 -2.35 8.17 -5.88
N ASP A 69 -2.93 9.21 -6.49
CA ASP A 69 -3.29 9.22 -7.92
C ASP A 69 -2.66 10.40 -8.64
N GLY A 70 -1.39 10.26 -8.99
CA GLY A 70 -0.59 11.35 -9.57
C GLY A 70 -1.20 12.00 -10.81
N SER A 71 -1.95 11.27 -11.63
CA SER A 71 -2.55 11.73 -12.88
C SER A 71 -4.06 12.01 -12.81
N LEU A 72 -4.69 11.81 -11.64
CA LEU A 72 -6.16 11.81 -11.47
C LEU A 72 -6.85 10.94 -12.51
N SER A 73 -6.54 9.67 -12.49
CA SER A 73 -7.01 8.68 -13.45
C SER A 73 -8.14 7.80 -12.93
N LEU A 74 -8.49 7.91 -11.66
CA LEU A 74 -9.61 7.23 -11.04
C LEU A 74 -10.92 7.94 -11.34
N ASN A 75 -12.04 7.22 -11.25
CA ASN A 75 -13.39 7.72 -11.40
C ASN A 75 -14.34 7.03 -10.42
N ASN A 76 -15.60 7.46 -10.37
CA ASN A 76 -16.59 6.99 -9.39
C ASN A 76 -17.07 5.54 -9.60
N LYS A 77 -16.57 4.77 -10.57
CA LYS A 77 -16.92 3.34 -10.74
C LYS A 77 -16.32 2.43 -9.67
N TYR A 78 -15.26 2.87 -8.98
CA TYR A 78 -14.59 2.06 -7.97
C TYR A 78 -15.35 2.07 -6.65
N LYS A 79 -15.42 0.89 -5.99
CA LYS A 79 -16.17 0.69 -4.74
C LYS A 79 -15.77 1.66 -3.64
N ILE A 80 -14.50 2.04 -3.57
CA ILE A 80 -13.94 2.95 -2.56
C ILE A 80 -14.59 4.36 -2.57
N PHE A 81 -15.21 4.76 -3.67
CA PHE A 81 -15.91 6.04 -3.79
C PHE A 81 -17.41 5.95 -3.51
N ASN A 82 -17.97 4.74 -3.30
CA ASN A 82 -19.41 4.49 -3.22
C ASN A 82 -19.82 3.76 -1.92
N ASP A 83 -18.96 3.71 -0.91
CA ASP A 83 -19.23 3.03 0.36
C ASP A 83 -19.47 3.99 1.54
N GLY A 84 -19.62 5.29 1.28
CA GLY A 84 -19.88 6.33 2.27
C GLY A 84 -18.65 6.76 3.10
N ASN A 85 -17.53 6.08 3.01
CA ASN A 85 -16.32 6.47 3.75
C ASN A 85 -15.52 7.54 3.00
N GLU A 86 -14.89 8.44 3.74
CA GLU A 86 -14.09 9.54 3.18
C GLU A 86 -12.74 9.06 2.62
N ASN A 87 -12.32 9.73 1.54
CA ASN A 87 -11.00 9.54 0.93
C ASN A 87 -10.23 10.86 0.86
N ILE A 88 -8.91 10.80 0.99
CA ILE A 88 -8.00 11.90 0.67
C ILE A 88 -7.16 11.47 -0.53
N ILE A 89 -7.21 12.24 -1.61
CA ILE A 89 -6.48 11.92 -2.84
C ILE A 89 -5.35 12.91 -3.03
N PHE A 90 -4.12 12.41 -3.04
CA PHE A 90 -2.96 13.22 -3.37
C PHE A 90 -2.61 13.07 -4.85
N THR A 91 -2.48 14.21 -5.52
CA THR A 91 -2.22 14.27 -6.95
C THR A 91 -1.25 15.39 -7.32
N LYS A 92 -0.61 15.27 -8.47
CA LYS A 92 0.14 16.33 -9.13
C LYS A 92 -0.57 16.88 -10.37
N SER A 93 -1.74 16.32 -10.67
CA SER A 93 -2.55 16.72 -11.83
C SER A 93 -3.40 17.95 -11.55
N ASN A 94 -3.52 18.83 -12.53
CA ASN A 94 -4.42 20.00 -12.49
C ASN A 94 -5.81 19.71 -13.03
N LYS A 95 -6.13 18.47 -13.40
CA LYS A 95 -7.46 18.08 -13.88
C LYS A 95 -8.53 18.46 -12.85
N LYS A 96 -9.67 18.94 -13.34
CA LYS A 96 -10.85 19.18 -12.51
C LYS A 96 -11.77 17.97 -12.62
N ILE A 97 -11.85 17.18 -11.58
CA ILE A 97 -12.79 16.04 -11.47
C ILE A 97 -13.44 16.07 -10.10
N ILE A 98 -14.61 15.46 -10.00
CA ILE A 98 -15.34 15.24 -8.75
C ILE A 98 -15.36 13.74 -8.50
N LEU A 99 -14.86 13.34 -7.33
CA LEU A 99 -14.90 11.98 -6.84
C LEU A 99 -15.71 11.94 -5.56
N ASN A 100 -16.66 11.01 -5.48
CA ASN A 100 -17.56 10.89 -4.34
C ASN A 100 -16.80 10.68 -3.04
N ASN A 101 -17.27 11.33 -1.97
CA ASN A 101 -16.66 11.23 -0.63
C ASN A 101 -15.15 11.48 -0.61
N SER A 102 -14.66 12.43 -1.43
CA SER A 102 -13.22 12.60 -1.61
C SER A 102 -12.77 14.05 -1.58
N THR A 103 -11.69 14.30 -0.83
CA THR A 103 -10.95 15.56 -0.84
C THR A 103 -9.70 15.40 -1.70
N ILE A 104 -9.54 16.24 -2.72
CA ILE A 104 -8.39 16.21 -3.62
C ILE A 104 -7.37 17.26 -3.19
N ILE A 105 -6.17 16.81 -2.83
CA ILE A 105 -5.05 17.65 -2.42
C ILE A 105 -3.99 17.61 -3.53
N ARG A 106 -3.70 18.77 -4.12
CA ARG A 106 -2.70 18.92 -5.18
C ARG A 106 -1.34 19.24 -4.58
N LEU A 107 -0.34 18.47 -4.96
CA LEU A 107 1.04 18.66 -4.54
C LEU A 107 1.92 18.97 -5.76
N LYS A 108 2.95 19.80 -5.54
CA LYS A 108 3.96 20.05 -6.57
C LYS A 108 4.65 18.74 -6.95
N GLU A 109 4.91 18.53 -8.25
CA GLU A 109 5.60 17.34 -8.75
C GLU A 109 7.01 17.21 -8.17
N LYS A 110 7.74 18.33 -8.14
CA LYS A 110 9.05 18.38 -7.47
C LYS A 110 8.90 18.04 -6.00
N ASN A 111 9.61 16.99 -5.55
CA ASN A 111 9.57 16.48 -4.18
C ASN A 111 8.17 15.98 -3.74
N PHE A 112 7.40 15.39 -4.66
CA PHE A 112 6.03 14.94 -4.40
C PHE A 112 5.92 14.09 -3.12
N THR A 113 6.77 13.08 -2.97
CA THR A 113 6.76 12.16 -1.81
C THR A 113 7.06 12.91 -0.52
N ARG A 114 8.03 13.83 -0.51
CA ARG A 114 8.33 14.67 0.65
C ARG A 114 7.14 15.56 1.02
N ASN A 115 6.50 16.16 0.02
CA ASN A 115 5.33 17.01 0.22
C ASN A 115 4.14 16.21 0.75
N LEU A 116 3.93 14.98 0.25
CA LEU A 116 2.94 14.04 0.77
C LEU A 116 3.17 13.78 2.28
N ILE A 117 4.37 13.37 2.66
CA ILE A 117 4.69 13.09 4.07
C ILE A 117 4.48 14.34 4.95
N SER A 118 4.85 15.53 4.45
CA SER A 118 4.60 16.78 5.17
C SER A 118 3.10 17.03 5.39
N GLN A 119 2.24 16.75 4.41
CA GLN A 119 0.79 16.87 4.57
C GLN A 119 0.22 15.84 5.57
N LEU A 120 0.70 14.59 5.53
CA LEU A 120 0.28 13.56 6.49
C LEU A 120 0.60 13.95 7.93
N LYS A 121 1.78 14.54 8.16
CA LYS A 121 2.16 15.09 9.48
C LYS A 121 1.22 16.22 9.92
N LYS A 122 0.83 17.14 9.02
CA LYS A 122 -0.14 18.21 9.32
C LYS A 122 -1.52 17.65 9.68
N LEU A 123 -1.93 16.53 9.06
CA LEU A 123 -3.17 15.82 9.38
C LEU A 123 -3.08 15.02 10.69
N LYS A 124 -1.92 15.04 11.37
CA LYS A 124 -1.65 14.41 12.68
C LYS A 124 -1.81 12.88 12.68
N TYR A 125 -1.71 12.21 11.52
CA TYR A 125 -1.66 10.76 11.47
C TYR A 125 -0.30 10.28 11.96
N ARG A 126 -0.29 9.36 12.92
CA ARG A 126 0.91 8.81 13.56
C ARG A 126 1.23 7.41 13.06
N ASN A 127 0.20 6.55 13.01
CA ASN A 127 0.32 5.18 12.56
C ASN A 127 -0.31 5.05 11.16
N ILE A 128 0.52 4.94 10.14
CA ILE A 128 0.09 4.91 8.74
C ILE A 128 0.47 3.57 8.12
N LEU A 129 -0.54 2.79 7.74
CA LEU A 129 -0.35 1.55 7.00
C LEU A 129 -0.23 1.84 5.51
N VAL A 130 0.84 1.39 4.88
CA VAL A 130 0.97 1.43 3.41
C VAL A 130 0.64 0.06 2.86
N GLU A 131 -0.46 -0.05 2.12
CA GLU A 131 -0.89 -1.28 1.47
C GLU A 131 -0.77 -1.18 -0.04
N GLY A 132 -0.18 -2.19 -0.59
CA GLY A 132 -0.24 -2.45 -2.02
C GLY A 132 0.61 -1.57 -2.90
N GLY A 133 0.75 -2.07 -4.11
CA GLY A 133 1.47 -1.47 -5.21
C GLY A 133 2.98 -1.34 -4.99
N SER A 134 3.73 -2.26 -5.60
CA SER A 134 5.20 -2.24 -5.61
C SER A 134 5.79 -0.83 -5.79
N LYS A 135 5.21 -0.03 -6.70
CA LYS A 135 5.68 1.33 -6.99
C LYS A 135 5.57 2.26 -5.77
N THR A 136 4.44 2.25 -5.07
CA THR A 136 4.20 3.15 -3.91
C THR A 136 5.15 2.81 -2.77
N ILE A 137 5.27 1.52 -2.44
CA ILE A 137 6.13 1.06 -1.35
C ILE A 137 7.60 1.32 -1.68
N SER A 138 8.03 0.95 -2.89
CA SER A 138 9.41 1.18 -3.34
C SER A 138 9.80 2.66 -3.31
N GLU A 139 8.91 3.55 -3.73
CA GLU A 139 9.13 4.99 -3.66
C GLU A 139 9.34 5.47 -2.22
N LEU A 140 8.53 4.99 -1.28
CA LEU A 140 8.67 5.35 0.14
C LEU A 140 9.96 4.78 0.75
N ILE A 141 10.34 3.54 0.43
CA ILE A 141 11.61 2.92 0.86
C ILE A 141 12.80 3.71 0.31
N ASN A 142 12.82 3.99 -1.00
CA ASN A 142 13.90 4.72 -1.66
C ASN A 142 14.11 6.13 -1.08
N ASN A 143 13.06 6.74 -0.52
CA ASN A 143 13.10 8.04 0.14
C ASN A 143 13.23 7.95 1.68
N LYS A 144 13.43 6.75 2.25
CA LYS A 144 13.60 6.49 3.70
C LYS A 144 12.42 6.97 4.56
N TYR A 145 11.18 6.74 4.07
CA TYR A 145 9.93 7.08 4.78
C TYR A 145 9.19 5.85 5.31
N ILE A 146 9.85 4.71 5.39
CA ILE A 146 9.30 3.48 5.98
C ILE A 146 10.06 3.20 7.28
N ASP A 147 9.35 3.15 8.39
CA ASP A 147 9.90 2.80 9.70
C ASP A 147 9.89 1.28 9.90
N ILE A 148 8.80 0.62 9.48
CA ILE A 148 8.61 -0.84 9.59
C ILE A 148 8.21 -1.39 8.23
N LEU A 149 8.94 -2.39 7.74
CA LEU A 149 8.62 -3.12 6.52
C LEU A 149 8.18 -4.54 6.87
N GLN A 150 6.92 -4.85 6.58
CA GLN A 150 6.39 -6.17 6.86
C GLN A 150 6.09 -6.94 5.58
N PHE A 151 6.59 -8.17 5.50
CA PHE A 151 6.27 -9.14 4.45
C PHE A 151 5.38 -10.25 5.01
N MET A 152 4.35 -10.61 4.29
CA MET A 152 3.58 -11.85 4.44
C MET A 152 3.97 -12.77 3.28
N ILE A 153 4.78 -13.78 3.57
CA ILE A 153 5.38 -14.66 2.55
C ILE A 153 4.56 -15.94 2.48
N ALA A 154 3.84 -16.10 1.38
CA ALA A 154 3.08 -17.30 1.10
C ALA A 154 3.97 -18.41 0.50
N PRO A 155 3.72 -19.71 0.82
CA PRO A 155 4.54 -20.84 0.36
C PRO A 155 4.23 -21.23 -1.08
N ILE A 156 4.29 -20.26 -2.00
CA ILE A 156 4.08 -20.45 -3.44
C ILE A 156 5.20 -19.82 -4.25
N LEU A 157 5.44 -20.35 -5.42
CA LEU A 157 6.37 -19.82 -6.43
C LEU A 157 5.54 -19.38 -7.65
N ILE A 158 5.72 -18.14 -8.06
CA ILE A 158 4.98 -17.54 -9.19
C ILE A 158 5.88 -17.42 -10.44
N GLY A 159 7.18 -17.31 -10.26
CA GLY A 159 8.12 -17.15 -11.37
C GLY A 159 8.07 -15.75 -11.98
N SER A 160 7.61 -15.64 -13.23
CA SER A 160 7.57 -14.38 -13.97
C SER A 160 6.38 -13.48 -13.62
N GLY A 161 6.22 -13.14 -12.35
CA GLY A 161 5.17 -12.24 -11.87
C GLY A 161 5.60 -10.77 -11.71
N ILE A 162 4.73 -9.97 -11.07
CA ILE A 162 5.03 -8.59 -10.69
C ILE A 162 5.87 -8.59 -9.41
N ASN A 163 7.02 -7.94 -9.42
CA ASN A 163 7.91 -7.84 -8.25
C ASN A 163 7.23 -7.11 -7.08
N SER A 164 7.47 -7.58 -5.87
CA SER A 164 7.00 -6.93 -4.64
C SER A 164 7.67 -5.57 -4.42
N LEU A 165 8.94 -5.46 -4.75
CA LEU A 165 9.74 -4.24 -4.65
C LEU A 165 10.51 -3.98 -5.96
N ASN A 166 10.66 -2.70 -6.30
CA ASN A 166 11.52 -2.18 -7.36
C ASN A 166 12.37 -1.06 -6.76
N LEU A 167 13.42 -1.45 -6.04
CA LEU A 167 14.34 -0.51 -5.41
C LEU A 167 15.38 -0.02 -6.41
N LYS A 168 16.02 1.10 -6.07
CA LYS A 168 17.14 1.63 -6.85
C LYS A 168 18.30 0.64 -6.85
N GLU A 169 18.98 0.54 -7.98
CA GLU A 169 20.20 -0.23 -8.11
C GLU A 169 21.29 0.29 -7.16
N ILE A 170 22.06 -0.63 -6.62
CA ILE A 170 23.23 -0.35 -5.78
C ILE A 170 24.48 -0.86 -6.47
N SER A 171 25.58 -0.12 -6.36
CA SER A 171 26.86 -0.45 -7.04
C SER A 171 27.69 -1.49 -6.28
N ASN A 172 27.43 -1.69 -4.99
CA ASN A 172 28.08 -2.71 -4.16
C ASN A 172 27.18 -3.10 -2.98
N LEU A 173 27.48 -4.25 -2.34
CA LEU A 173 26.68 -4.78 -1.24
C LEU A 173 26.80 -3.98 0.07
N GLU A 174 27.79 -3.12 0.22
CA GLU A 174 27.92 -2.25 1.39
C GLU A 174 26.81 -1.22 1.45
N LYS A 175 26.26 -0.83 0.29
CA LYS A 175 25.12 0.09 0.17
C LYS A 175 23.77 -0.58 0.38
N ALA A 176 23.74 -1.90 0.59
CA ALA A 176 22.50 -2.62 0.83
C ALA A 176 21.84 -2.19 2.15
N ILE A 177 20.51 -2.09 2.13
CA ILE A 177 19.72 -1.88 3.34
C ILE A 177 19.75 -3.17 4.16
N ARG A 178 20.18 -3.08 5.41
CA ARG A 178 20.28 -4.22 6.35
C ARG A 178 19.39 -3.97 7.56
N PRO A 179 18.07 -4.23 7.47
CA PRO A 179 17.16 -4.03 8.59
C PRO A 179 17.41 -5.07 9.68
N LYS A 180 17.12 -4.70 10.92
CA LYS A 180 16.86 -5.70 11.96
C LYS A 180 15.52 -6.36 11.63
N TYR A 181 15.40 -7.65 11.88
CA TYR A 181 14.17 -8.36 11.58
C TYR A 181 13.80 -9.36 12.68
N ASN A 182 12.53 -9.66 12.75
CA ASN A 182 11.99 -10.82 13.42
C ASN A 182 10.98 -11.51 12.49
N PHE A 183 10.59 -12.74 12.81
CA PHE A 183 9.60 -13.45 12.03
C PHE A 183 8.65 -14.24 12.93
N ASN A 184 7.44 -14.44 12.42
CA ASN A 184 6.42 -15.28 13.02
C ASN A 184 5.83 -16.19 11.95
N VAL A 185 5.37 -17.36 12.36
CA VAL A 185 4.64 -18.27 11.47
C VAL A 185 3.14 -18.10 11.72
N LEU A 186 2.40 -17.89 10.65
CA LEU A 186 0.94 -17.81 10.67
C LEU A 186 0.38 -18.90 9.76
N GLU A 187 0.05 -20.05 10.34
CA GLU A 187 -0.24 -21.30 9.63
C GLU A 187 0.95 -21.74 8.78
N ASN A 188 0.82 -21.65 7.45
CA ASN A 188 1.83 -22.02 6.48
C ASN A 188 2.54 -20.81 5.85
N GLU A 189 2.29 -19.60 6.35
CA GLU A 189 2.92 -18.36 5.88
C GLU A 189 3.89 -17.82 6.91
N ILE A 190 4.90 -17.09 6.44
CA ILE A 190 5.89 -16.42 7.28
C ILE A 190 5.63 -14.93 7.23
N ILE A 191 5.49 -14.32 8.41
CA ILE A 191 5.45 -12.86 8.55
C ILE A 191 6.82 -12.40 9.01
N VAL A 192 7.48 -11.57 8.19
CA VAL A 192 8.77 -10.94 8.49
C VAL A 192 8.54 -9.46 8.75
N ASN A 193 9.03 -8.95 9.89
CA ASN A 193 8.91 -7.55 10.31
C ASN A 193 10.28 -6.90 10.45
#